data_889cb18eb0d82f60cd0479c2d1172dd1
#
_entry.id   889cb18eb0d82f60cd0479c2d1172dd1
#
_cell.length_a   1.000
_cell.length_b   1.000
_cell.length_c   1.000
_cell.angle_alpha   90.00
_cell.angle_beta   90.00
_cell.angle_gamma   90.00
#
_symmetry.space_group_name_H-M   'P 1'
#
loop_
_entity.id
_entity.type
_entity.pdbx_description
1 polymer ?
#
loop_
_entity_poly.entity_id
_entity_poly.type
_entity_poly.pdbx_seq_one_letter_code
_entity_poly.pdbx_strand_id
1 'polypeptide(L)'
;MNNSTNNSKNLLALNKPKGYVVTRSNERGRKTVYDLLPDWVFNDQWMPIGRLDLESKGLLLFTTNGKIGNALTKPGNCVKVYEIWVRGHVTNEHIAQAKKGVESKHGLLKALVVEKIGTGGAKTKLKIIINEGKNRHIRRLFGALKDQKFGTPLKVLSLNRVSIGSFKLDIELANWRYLSEEEEKILMKDFN
;
A
#
# COMPACT_ATOMS: atom_id res chain seq x y z
N MET A 1 -39.61 21.63 -2.03
CA MET A 1 -39.18 20.30 -1.58
C MET A 1 -37.81 20.04 -2.15
N ASN A 2 -36.76 20.38 -1.41
CA ASN A 2 -35.38 20.22 -1.85
C ASN A 2 -34.93 18.78 -1.48
N ASN A 3 -34.96 17.91 -2.45
CA ASN A 3 -34.26 16.63 -2.34
C ASN A 3 -32.76 16.90 -2.42
N SER A 4 -32.15 17.25 -1.31
CA SER A 4 -30.73 17.17 -1.12
C SER A 4 -30.37 15.69 -1.09
N THR A 5 -29.97 15.12 -2.24
CA THR A 5 -29.23 13.86 -2.29
C THR A 5 -27.95 14.10 -1.52
N ASN A 6 -27.95 13.67 -0.24
CA ASN A 6 -26.76 13.61 0.59
C ASN A 6 -25.82 12.59 -0.06
N ASN A 7 -25.03 13.05 -1.02
CA ASN A 7 -23.94 12.29 -1.64
C ASN A 7 -22.85 12.15 -0.58
N SER A 8 -23.05 11.24 0.38
CA SER A 8 -22.04 10.97 1.41
C SER A 8 -20.84 10.31 0.76
N LYS A 9 -19.80 11.11 0.52
CA LYS A 9 -18.49 10.63 0.08
C LYS A 9 -17.92 9.76 1.21
N ASN A 10 -17.71 8.47 0.95
CA ASN A 10 -17.30 7.50 1.97
C ASN A 10 -15.80 7.22 1.94
N LEU A 11 -15.13 7.52 0.82
CA LEU A 11 -13.73 7.23 0.63
C LEU A 11 -12.96 8.47 0.14
N LEU A 12 -11.80 8.69 0.75
CA LEU A 12 -10.80 9.69 0.34
C LEU A 12 -9.50 8.96 0.02
N ALA A 13 -8.86 9.34 -1.07
CA ALA A 13 -7.57 8.83 -1.49
C ALA A 13 -6.48 9.90 -1.36
N LEU A 14 -5.33 9.52 -0.81
CA LEU A 14 -4.12 10.32 -0.69
C LEU A 14 -2.97 9.61 -1.41
N ASN A 15 -2.21 10.32 -2.24
CA ASN A 15 -0.90 9.84 -2.69
C ASN A 15 0.16 10.21 -1.66
N LYS A 16 0.35 9.34 -0.67
CA LYS A 16 1.26 9.57 0.45
C LYS A 16 2.71 9.69 0.00
N PRO A 17 3.43 10.76 0.29
CA PRO A 17 4.89 10.84 0.10
C PRO A 17 5.64 10.08 1.20
N LYS A 18 6.95 9.89 1.04
CA LYS A 18 7.85 9.44 2.11
C LYS A 18 7.93 10.49 3.22
N GLY A 19 8.34 10.07 4.41
CA GLY A 19 8.57 10.97 5.54
C GLY A 19 7.35 11.24 6.43
N TYR A 20 6.18 10.71 6.08
CA TYR A 20 4.95 10.86 6.86
C TYR A 20 4.52 9.51 7.45
N VAL A 21 4.22 9.49 8.76
CA VAL A 21 3.70 8.30 9.44
C VAL A 21 2.18 8.21 9.31
N VAL A 22 1.67 6.99 9.22
CA VAL A 22 0.21 6.74 9.20
C VAL A 22 -0.27 6.49 10.61
N THR A 23 -0.59 7.57 11.33
CA THR A 23 -1.09 7.54 12.71
C THR A 23 -1.85 8.82 13.03
N ARG A 24 -2.81 8.75 13.96
CA ARG A 24 -3.46 9.93 14.57
C ARG A 24 -2.68 10.49 15.75
N SER A 25 -1.86 9.65 16.42
CA SER A 25 -1.03 10.07 17.54
C SER A 25 0.36 10.51 17.06
N ASN A 26 0.80 11.65 17.53
CA ASN A 26 2.11 12.23 17.18
C ASN A 26 3.04 12.37 18.41
N GLU A 27 3.06 11.39 19.28
CA GLU A 27 3.85 11.38 20.52
C GLU A 27 5.37 11.64 20.31
N ARG A 28 5.86 11.46 19.08
CA ARG A 28 7.28 11.61 18.74
C ARG A 28 7.59 12.83 17.84
N GLY A 29 6.65 13.75 17.68
CA GLY A 29 6.83 14.97 16.86
C GLY A 29 7.12 14.70 15.37
N ARG A 30 6.76 13.52 14.83
CA ARG A 30 6.95 13.20 13.41
C ARG A 30 5.78 13.70 12.57
N LYS A 31 6.05 14.09 11.32
CA LYS A 31 4.99 14.42 10.37
C LYS A 31 4.06 13.23 10.15
N THR A 32 2.76 13.47 10.23
CA THR A 32 1.71 12.47 10.01
C THR A 32 1.05 12.66 8.66
N VAL A 33 0.31 11.68 8.18
CA VAL A 33 -0.46 11.81 6.94
C VAL A 33 -1.56 12.87 7.04
N TYR A 34 -1.98 13.24 8.25
CA TYR A 34 -2.97 14.29 8.48
C TYR A 34 -2.42 15.71 8.22
N ASP A 35 -1.09 15.90 8.32
CA ASP A 35 -0.45 17.19 7.98
C ASP A 35 -0.51 17.48 6.46
N LEU A 36 -0.93 16.51 5.64
CA LEU A 36 -1.13 16.63 4.20
C LEU A 36 -2.60 16.84 3.81
N LEU A 37 -3.49 16.82 4.77
CA LEU A 37 -4.92 16.81 4.58
C LEU A 37 -5.55 18.01 5.28
N PRO A 38 -6.71 18.49 4.84
CA PRO A 38 -7.43 19.53 5.57
C PRO A 38 -7.79 19.09 7.00
N ASP A 39 -7.86 20.05 7.92
CA ASP A 39 -8.14 19.82 9.35
C ASP A 39 -9.42 19.03 9.61
N TRP A 40 -10.45 19.20 8.78
CA TRP A 40 -11.69 18.46 8.92
C TRP A 40 -11.51 16.94 8.76
N VAL A 41 -10.50 16.47 8.01
CA VAL A 41 -10.21 15.02 7.88
C VAL A 41 -9.85 14.44 9.24
N PHE A 42 -9.10 15.18 10.03
CA PHE A 42 -8.76 14.78 11.40
C PHE A 42 -9.97 14.97 12.33
N ASN A 43 -10.62 16.12 12.28
CA ASN A 43 -11.73 16.49 13.16
C ASN A 43 -12.94 15.57 12.97
N ASP A 44 -13.31 15.27 11.73
CA ASP A 44 -14.44 14.39 11.37
C ASP A 44 -14.07 12.90 11.43
N GLN A 45 -12.94 12.56 12.07
CA GLN A 45 -12.50 11.19 12.36
C GLN A 45 -12.32 10.29 11.14
N TRP A 46 -11.91 10.84 10.01
CA TRP A 46 -11.48 10.01 8.88
C TRP A 46 -10.29 9.15 9.27
N MET A 47 -10.44 7.83 9.13
CA MET A 47 -9.44 6.85 9.51
C MET A 47 -8.74 6.29 8.29
N PRO A 48 -7.38 6.15 8.32
CA PRO A 48 -6.67 5.51 7.22
C PRO A 48 -7.02 4.02 7.14
N ILE A 49 -7.23 3.54 5.92
CA ILE A 49 -7.49 2.13 5.63
C ILE A 49 -6.16 1.40 5.49
N GLY A 50 -5.72 0.79 6.57
CA GLY A 50 -4.40 0.18 6.68
C GLY A 50 -3.29 1.22 6.78
N ARG A 51 -2.06 0.79 6.53
CA ARG A 51 -0.87 1.64 6.71
C ARG A 51 0.12 1.48 5.56
N LEU A 52 0.95 2.52 5.40
CA LEU A 52 2.22 2.50 4.68
C LEU A 52 3.33 2.92 5.63
N ASP A 53 4.49 2.28 5.53
CA ASP A 53 5.66 2.66 6.33
C ASP A 53 6.09 4.11 6.04
N LEU A 54 6.87 4.71 6.96
CA LEU A 54 7.45 6.05 6.81
C LEU A 54 8.18 6.23 5.47
N GLU A 55 8.97 5.21 5.07
CA GLU A 55 9.77 5.22 3.84
C GLU A 55 9.00 4.76 2.58
N SER A 56 7.73 4.40 2.72
CA SER A 56 6.89 3.96 1.62
C SER A 56 6.01 5.10 1.12
N LYS A 57 5.66 5.08 -0.16
CA LYS A 57 4.79 6.07 -0.79
C LYS A 57 3.64 5.41 -1.53
N GLY A 58 2.72 6.24 -2.04
CA GLY A 58 1.63 5.83 -2.91
C GLY A 58 0.27 5.85 -2.23
N LEU A 59 -0.66 5.12 -2.80
CA LEU A 59 -2.08 5.16 -2.47
C LEU A 59 -2.37 4.79 -1.01
N LEU A 60 -3.03 5.69 -0.30
CA LEU A 60 -3.60 5.48 1.03
C LEU A 60 -5.06 5.95 1.00
N LEU A 61 -5.98 5.08 1.35
CA LEU A 61 -7.40 5.40 1.45
C LEU A 61 -7.77 5.76 2.90
N PHE A 62 -8.79 6.60 3.04
CA PHE A 62 -9.39 6.97 4.31
C PHE A 62 -10.90 6.82 4.24
N THR A 63 -11.54 6.57 5.37
CA THR A 63 -12.99 6.48 5.51
C THR A 63 -13.44 6.85 6.92
N THR A 64 -14.68 7.33 7.05
CA THR A 64 -15.38 7.43 8.34
C THR A 64 -16.20 6.16 8.63
N ASN A 65 -16.38 5.29 7.63
CA ASN A 65 -17.16 4.06 7.74
C ASN A 65 -16.29 2.86 8.14
N GLY A 66 -16.37 2.44 9.41
CA GLY A 66 -15.59 1.31 9.93
C GLY A 66 -15.86 -0.02 9.22
N LYS A 67 -17.07 -0.25 8.66
CA LYS A 67 -17.37 -1.47 7.90
C LYS A 67 -16.56 -1.52 6.61
N ILE A 68 -16.48 -0.40 5.88
CA ILE A 68 -15.65 -0.27 4.68
C ILE A 68 -14.18 -0.46 5.04
N GLY A 69 -13.69 0.22 6.08
CA GLY A 69 -12.32 0.10 6.56
C GLY A 69 -11.92 -1.35 6.88
N ASN A 70 -12.79 -2.06 7.60
CA ASN A 70 -12.57 -3.47 7.94
C ASN A 70 -12.58 -4.38 6.71
N ALA A 71 -13.51 -4.20 5.78
CA ALA A 71 -13.58 -4.99 4.55
C ALA A 71 -12.30 -4.86 3.73
N LEU A 72 -11.77 -3.63 3.56
CA LEU A 72 -10.55 -3.33 2.79
C LEU A 72 -9.24 -3.78 3.47
N THR A 73 -9.25 -3.94 4.79
CA THR A 73 -8.06 -4.34 5.55
C THR A 73 -8.00 -5.82 5.88
N LYS A 74 -9.14 -6.53 5.87
CA LYS A 74 -9.21 -7.96 6.17
C LYS A 74 -8.29 -8.75 5.23
N PRO A 75 -7.40 -9.61 5.77
CA PRO A 75 -6.53 -10.45 4.95
C PRO A 75 -7.34 -11.33 3.97
N GLY A 76 -6.88 -11.37 2.72
CA GLY A 76 -7.55 -12.14 1.67
C GLY A 76 -8.58 -11.37 0.87
N ASN A 77 -9.24 -10.36 1.46
CA ASN A 77 -10.35 -9.66 0.79
C ASN A 77 -9.89 -8.71 -0.32
N CYS A 78 -8.76 -8.05 -0.15
CA CYS A 78 -8.37 -6.99 -1.07
C CYS A 78 -6.91 -7.11 -1.50
N VAL A 79 -6.71 -7.16 -2.80
CA VAL A 79 -5.36 -7.13 -3.38
C VAL A 79 -4.78 -5.71 -3.33
N LYS A 80 -3.47 -5.64 -3.10
CA LYS A 80 -2.70 -4.39 -3.16
C LYS A 80 -1.57 -4.57 -4.15
N VAL A 81 -1.43 -3.64 -5.07
CA VAL A 81 -0.38 -3.67 -6.09
C VAL A 81 0.69 -2.65 -5.74
N TYR A 82 1.93 -3.10 -5.79
CA TYR A 82 3.09 -2.28 -5.50
C TYR A 82 4.09 -2.30 -6.66
N GLU A 83 4.70 -1.17 -6.93
CA GLU A 83 5.94 -1.07 -7.69
C GLU A 83 7.10 -0.83 -6.74
N ILE A 84 8.13 -1.66 -6.84
CA ILE A 84 9.29 -1.59 -5.98
C ILE A 84 10.60 -1.56 -6.78
N TRP A 85 11.61 -0.90 -6.23
CA TRP A 85 12.99 -1.08 -6.63
C TRP A 85 13.73 -1.91 -5.60
N VAL A 86 14.39 -2.97 -6.05
CA VAL A 86 15.19 -3.86 -5.23
C VAL A 86 16.67 -3.70 -5.64
N ARG A 87 17.57 -3.49 -4.66
CA ARG A 87 19.01 -3.61 -4.88
C ARG A 87 19.35 -5.09 -5.02
N GLY A 88 20.11 -5.43 -6.04
CA GLY A 88 20.49 -6.78 -6.40
C GLY A 88 19.78 -7.28 -7.66
N HIS A 89 20.28 -8.38 -8.19
CA HIS A 89 19.72 -9.05 -9.36
C HIS A 89 18.64 -10.04 -8.95
N VAL A 90 17.38 -9.66 -9.15
CA VAL A 90 16.27 -10.57 -8.89
C VAL A 90 16.17 -11.56 -10.06
N THR A 91 16.37 -12.84 -9.78
CA THR A 91 16.28 -13.96 -10.72
C THR A 91 14.90 -14.60 -10.71
N ASN A 92 14.61 -15.48 -11.67
CA ASN A 92 13.36 -16.25 -11.71
C ASN A 92 13.21 -17.15 -10.48
N GLU A 93 14.33 -17.64 -9.91
CA GLU A 93 14.31 -18.41 -8.67
C GLU A 93 13.84 -17.56 -7.47
N HIS A 94 14.34 -16.32 -7.33
CA HIS A 94 13.84 -15.39 -6.31
C HIS A 94 12.34 -15.11 -6.47
N ILE A 95 11.86 -14.96 -7.71
CA ILE A 95 10.44 -14.78 -8.03
C ILE A 95 9.63 -16.01 -7.58
N ALA A 96 10.10 -17.20 -7.91
CA ALA A 96 9.45 -18.45 -7.52
C ALA A 96 9.40 -18.61 -5.99
N GLN A 97 10.51 -18.34 -5.29
CA GLN A 97 10.58 -18.38 -3.83
C GLN A 97 9.62 -17.33 -3.18
N ALA A 98 9.58 -16.11 -3.69
CA ALA A 98 8.69 -15.07 -3.16
C ALA A 98 7.19 -15.41 -3.36
N LYS A 99 6.85 -16.14 -4.42
CA LYS A 99 5.48 -16.64 -4.67
C LYS A 99 5.14 -17.86 -3.80
N LYS A 100 6.08 -18.81 -3.65
CA LYS A 100 5.92 -19.98 -2.76
C LYS A 100 5.78 -19.57 -1.31
N GLY A 101 6.55 -18.56 -0.90
CA GLY A 101 6.61 -17.99 0.44
C GLY A 101 7.95 -18.23 1.12
N VAL A 102 8.29 -17.32 2.01
CA VAL A 102 9.53 -17.31 2.77
C VAL A 102 9.19 -17.20 4.25
N GLU A 103 9.73 -18.09 5.06
CA GLU A 103 9.56 -18.06 6.51
C GLU A 103 10.21 -16.82 7.11
N SER A 104 9.55 -16.22 8.06
CA SER A 104 10.04 -15.08 8.80
C SER A 104 9.71 -15.22 10.30
N LYS A 105 10.35 -14.42 11.16
CA LYS A 105 10.06 -14.40 12.61
C LYS A 105 8.57 -14.17 12.97
N HIS A 106 7.75 -13.73 12.03
CA HIS A 106 6.33 -13.44 12.20
C HIS A 106 5.46 -14.24 11.21
N GLY A 107 5.90 -15.45 10.86
CA GLY A 107 5.22 -16.38 9.97
C GLY A 107 5.56 -16.21 8.50
N LEU A 108 4.93 -17.02 7.68
CA LEU A 108 5.14 -17.09 6.24
C LEU A 108 4.79 -15.78 5.57
N LEU A 109 5.68 -15.27 4.71
CA LEU A 109 5.49 -14.11 3.84
C LEU A 109 5.49 -14.57 2.39
N LYS A 110 4.44 -14.22 1.63
CA LYS A 110 4.36 -14.56 0.22
C LYS A 110 3.73 -13.44 -0.59
N ALA A 111 4.00 -13.43 -1.88
CA ALA A 111 3.32 -12.59 -2.86
C ALA A 111 2.46 -13.44 -3.78
N LEU A 112 1.30 -12.94 -4.20
CA LEU A 112 0.46 -13.60 -5.20
C LEU A 112 1.09 -13.52 -6.58
N VAL A 113 1.64 -12.33 -6.90
CA VAL A 113 2.33 -12.07 -8.17
C VAL A 113 3.62 -11.33 -7.90
N VAL A 114 4.67 -11.74 -8.59
CA VAL A 114 5.95 -11.03 -8.68
C VAL A 114 6.33 -10.99 -10.15
N GLU A 115 6.41 -9.80 -10.71
CA GLU A 115 6.71 -9.56 -12.12
C GLU A 115 7.89 -8.59 -12.24
N LYS A 116 8.87 -8.92 -13.06
CA LYS A 116 9.99 -8.03 -13.36
C LYS A 116 9.55 -7.06 -14.46
N ILE A 117 9.50 -5.78 -14.14
CA ILE A 117 9.04 -4.73 -15.04
C ILE A 117 10.15 -3.76 -15.49
N GLY A 118 11.38 -3.99 -15.05
CA GLY A 118 12.53 -3.21 -15.48
C GLY A 118 13.81 -3.51 -14.71
N THR A 119 14.90 -2.95 -15.21
CA THR A 119 16.23 -3.00 -14.58
C THR A 119 16.90 -1.64 -14.70
N GLY A 120 17.83 -1.34 -13.79
CA GLY A 120 18.63 -0.11 -13.82
C GLY A 120 19.92 -0.32 -13.03
N GLY A 121 21.04 -0.58 -13.72
CA GLY A 121 22.30 -0.96 -13.08
C GLY A 121 22.12 -2.20 -12.20
N ALA A 122 22.62 -2.15 -10.96
CA ALA A 122 22.49 -3.23 -9.98
C ALA A 122 21.12 -3.23 -9.25
N LYS A 123 20.05 -2.83 -9.93
CA LYS A 123 18.70 -2.76 -9.37
C LYS A 123 17.70 -3.40 -10.29
N THR A 124 16.69 -4.03 -9.70
CA THR A 124 15.54 -4.62 -10.41
C THR A 124 14.27 -3.92 -10.02
N LYS A 125 13.44 -3.52 -10.99
CA LYS A 125 12.09 -2.99 -10.77
C LYS A 125 11.09 -4.13 -10.87
N LEU A 126 10.23 -4.26 -9.84
CA LEU A 126 9.24 -5.31 -9.75
C LEU A 126 7.85 -4.72 -9.52
N LYS A 127 6.85 -5.39 -10.09
CA LYS A 127 5.45 -5.28 -9.73
C LYS A 127 5.10 -6.43 -8.80
N ILE A 128 4.51 -6.12 -7.66
CA ILE A 128 4.16 -7.08 -6.61
C ILE A 128 2.68 -6.98 -6.30
N ILE A 129 1.99 -8.13 -6.23
CA ILE A 129 0.60 -8.20 -5.77
C ILE A 129 0.56 -9.04 -4.49
N ILE A 130 -0.05 -8.49 -3.45
CA ILE A 130 -0.34 -9.17 -2.19
C ILE A 130 -1.80 -8.96 -1.80
N ASN A 131 -2.40 -9.90 -1.06
CA ASN A 131 -3.74 -9.80 -0.48
C ASN A 131 -3.74 -9.71 1.05
N GLU A 132 -2.57 -9.66 1.66
CA GLU A 132 -2.38 -9.42 3.09
C GLU A 132 -1.36 -8.29 3.31
N GLY A 133 -1.36 -7.67 4.50
CA GLY A 133 -0.52 -6.52 4.80
C GLY A 133 0.22 -6.67 6.13
N LYS A 134 1.02 -7.74 6.32
CA LYS A 134 1.85 -7.90 7.52
C LYS A 134 2.86 -6.75 7.62
N ASN A 135 3.25 -6.41 8.86
CA ASN A 135 4.23 -5.34 9.09
C ASN A 135 5.47 -5.53 8.20
N ARG A 136 5.82 -4.51 7.41
CA ARG A 136 6.96 -4.48 6.47
C ARG A 136 7.02 -5.72 5.55
N HIS A 137 5.86 -6.26 5.15
CA HIS A 137 5.71 -7.54 4.44
C HIS A 137 6.69 -7.68 3.27
N ILE A 138 6.59 -6.81 2.27
CA ILE A 138 7.42 -6.88 1.05
C ILE A 138 8.91 -6.68 1.37
N ARG A 139 9.24 -5.75 2.29
CA ARG A 139 10.63 -5.51 2.68
C ARG A 139 11.27 -6.71 3.37
N ARG A 140 10.49 -7.42 4.19
CA ARG A 140 10.96 -8.64 4.88
C ARG A 140 11.01 -9.83 3.93
N LEU A 141 10.04 -9.95 3.02
CA LEU A 141 10.00 -11.00 2.01
C LEU A 141 11.29 -10.99 1.17
N PHE A 142 11.61 -9.83 0.58
CA PHE A 142 12.83 -9.72 -0.22
C PHE A 142 14.11 -9.73 0.62
N GLY A 143 14.08 -9.18 1.83
CA GLY A 143 15.21 -9.20 2.77
C GLY A 143 15.61 -10.60 3.23
N ALA A 144 14.74 -11.59 3.13
CA ALA A 144 15.04 -12.99 3.42
C ALA A 144 15.67 -13.75 2.22
N LEU A 145 15.62 -13.16 1.01
CA LEU A 145 16.24 -13.68 -0.20
C LEU A 145 17.65 -13.10 -0.35
N LYS A 146 18.61 -13.90 -0.81
CA LYS A 146 19.99 -13.49 -0.97
C LYS A 146 20.35 -13.32 -2.45
N ASP A 147 20.97 -12.21 -2.81
CA ASP A 147 21.59 -12.04 -4.12
C ASP A 147 22.60 -13.17 -4.39
N GLN A 148 22.41 -13.88 -5.48
CA GLN A 148 23.24 -15.07 -5.80
C GLN A 148 24.71 -14.70 -6.07
N LYS A 149 24.96 -13.49 -6.58
CA LYS A 149 26.32 -13.03 -6.90
C LYS A 149 27.10 -12.58 -5.66
N PHE A 150 26.43 -11.92 -4.71
CA PHE A 150 27.08 -11.26 -3.57
C PHE A 150 26.79 -11.92 -2.23
N GLY A 151 25.86 -12.89 -2.16
CA GLY A 151 25.45 -13.55 -0.93
C GLY A 151 24.71 -12.62 0.08
N THR A 152 24.49 -11.35 -0.27
CA THR A 152 23.87 -10.36 0.59
C THR A 152 22.34 -10.37 0.44
N PRO A 153 21.58 -10.01 1.50
CA PRO A 153 20.14 -9.89 1.39
C PRO A 153 19.70 -8.88 0.33
N LEU A 154 18.69 -9.24 -0.44
CA LEU A 154 18.03 -8.30 -1.34
C LEU A 154 17.41 -7.16 -0.55
N LYS A 155 17.60 -5.90 -0.99
CA LYS A 155 17.14 -4.72 -0.26
C LYS A 155 16.10 -3.93 -1.07
N VAL A 156 14.89 -3.79 -0.56
CA VAL A 156 13.87 -2.91 -1.15
C VAL A 156 14.25 -1.45 -0.90
N LEU A 157 14.61 -0.74 -1.95
CA LEU A 157 15.06 0.67 -1.93
C LEU A 157 13.89 1.64 -1.96
N SER A 158 12.87 1.33 -2.76
CA SER A 158 11.64 2.11 -2.81
C SER A 158 10.43 1.19 -2.89
N LEU A 159 9.33 1.64 -2.33
CA LEU A 159 8.06 0.94 -2.34
C LEU A 159 6.95 1.96 -2.59
N ASN A 160 6.22 1.75 -3.68
CA ASN A 160 5.10 2.59 -4.10
C ASN A 160 3.85 1.72 -4.24
N ARG A 161 2.81 1.98 -3.46
CA ARG A 161 1.52 1.32 -3.64
C ARG A 161 0.73 2.02 -4.73
N VAL A 162 0.50 1.32 -5.84
CA VAL A 162 -0.12 1.89 -7.05
C VAL A 162 -1.60 1.53 -7.19
N SER A 163 -2.09 0.50 -6.46
CA SER A 163 -3.54 0.25 -6.39
C SER A 163 -3.96 -0.47 -5.10
N ILE A 164 -5.23 -0.35 -4.78
CA ILE A 164 -5.96 -1.11 -3.76
C ILE A 164 -7.22 -1.62 -4.45
N GLY A 165 -7.37 -2.96 -4.56
CA GLY A 165 -8.42 -3.55 -5.37
C GLY A 165 -8.37 -3.03 -6.80
N SER A 166 -9.54 -2.69 -7.34
CA SER A 166 -9.71 -2.08 -8.67
C SER A 166 -9.28 -0.62 -8.75
N PHE A 167 -9.18 0.10 -7.61
CA PHE A 167 -8.83 1.52 -7.60
C PHE A 167 -7.33 1.72 -7.83
N LYS A 168 -6.99 2.45 -8.89
CA LYS A 168 -5.63 2.79 -9.28
C LYS A 168 -5.28 4.21 -8.86
N LEU A 169 -4.02 4.42 -8.48
CA LEU A 169 -3.51 5.73 -8.11
C LEU A 169 -3.37 6.64 -9.35
N ASP A 170 -4.14 7.69 -9.38
CA ASP A 170 -4.17 8.73 -10.42
C ASP A 170 -3.95 10.15 -9.87
N ILE A 171 -3.53 10.24 -8.61
CA ILE A 171 -3.37 11.48 -7.85
C ILE A 171 -1.89 11.85 -7.83
N GLU A 172 -1.56 13.12 -7.99
CA GLU A 172 -0.20 13.63 -7.84
C GLU A 172 0.34 13.43 -6.43
N LEU A 173 1.67 13.37 -6.29
CA LEU A 173 2.32 13.13 -5.00
C LEU A 173 1.94 14.22 -3.98
N ALA A 174 1.61 13.80 -2.77
CA ALA A 174 1.14 14.61 -1.64
C ALA A 174 -0.27 15.22 -1.83
N ASN A 175 -0.93 15.00 -2.95
CA ASN A 175 -2.30 15.44 -3.18
C ASN A 175 -3.31 14.34 -2.80
N TRP A 176 -4.56 14.78 -2.60
CA TRP A 176 -5.67 13.94 -2.22
C TRP A 176 -6.94 14.31 -2.99
N ARG A 177 -7.88 13.37 -3.09
CA ARG A 177 -9.24 13.60 -3.59
C ARG A 177 -10.22 12.60 -3.00
N TYR A 178 -11.50 12.90 -3.08
CA TYR A 178 -12.54 11.89 -2.87
C TYR A 178 -12.57 10.91 -4.05
N LEU A 179 -12.99 9.69 -3.78
CA LEU A 179 -13.43 8.78 -4.83
C LEU A 179 -14.78 9.24 -5.38
N SER A 180 -15.01 9.00 -6.66
CA SER A 180 -16.34 9.14 -7.23
C SER A 180 -17.24 7.99 -6.77
N GLU A 181 -18.56 8.16 -6.86
CA GLU A 181 -19.51 7.09 -6.53
C GLU A 181 -19.28 5.82 -7.35
N GLU A 182 -18.92 5.99 -8.62
CA GLU A 182 -18.61 4.87 -9.50
C GLU A 182 -17.35 4.12 -9.06
N GLU A 183 -16.28 4.85 -8.70
CA GLU A 183 -15.05 4.28 -8.15
C GLU A 183 -15.31 3.55 -6.83
N GLU A 184 -16.13 4.13 -5.93
CA GLU A 184 -16.54 3.47 -4.70
C GLU A 184 -17.31 2.18 -4.98
N LYS A 185 -18.32 2.22 -5.88
CA LYS A 185 -19.12 1.05 -6.26
C LYS A 185 -18.26 -0.06 -6.87
N ILE A 186 -17.32 0.28 -7.75
CA ILE A 186 -16.41 -0.69 -8.37
C ILE A 186 -15.49 -1.30 -7.30
N LEU A 187 -14.87 -0.47 -6.48
CA LEU A 187 -14.00 -0.93 -5.40
C LEU A 187 -14.73 -1.83 -4.41
N MET A 188 -15.99 -1.54 -4.08
CA MET A 188 -16.78 -2.35 -3.14
C MET A 188 -17.20 -3.71 -3.72
N LYS A 189 -17.28 -3.88 -5.04
CA LYS A 189 -17.51 -5.19 -5.68
C LYS A 189 -16.35 -6.16 -5.50
N ASP A 190 -15.15 -5.67 -5.22
CA ASP A 190 -13.98 -6.50 -4.99
C ASP A 190 -14.07 -7.31 -3.67
N PHE A 191 -15.08 -7.06 -2.82
CA PHE A 191 -15.18 -7.63 -1.45
C PHE A 191 -16.47 -8.40 -1.17
N ASN A 192 -17.35 -8.53 -2.14
CA ASN A 192 -18.60 -9.30 -2.03
C ASN A 192 -18.43 -10.75 -2.50
#